data_076053cec28dba9c11832b9e70aac282
#
_entry.id   076053cec28dba9c11832b9e70aac282
#
_cell.length_a   1.000
_cell.length_b   1.000
_cell.length_c   1.000
_cell.angle_alpha   90.00
_cell.angle_beta   90.00
_cell.angle_gamma   90.00
#
_symmetry.space_group_name_H-M   'P 1'
#
loop_
_entity.id
_entity.type
_entity.pdbx_description
1 polymer ?
#
loop_
_entity_poly.entity_id
_entity_poly.type
_entity_poly.pdbx_seq_one_letter_code
_entity_poly.pdbx_strand_id
1 'polypeptide(L)'
;DVYKRQIYNSEELLGIISEDLKSAVDIREIIARFSDGSKFEEFKPLYGPTMVCGWTSVHGYQVGILGNNGPIYPESAEKAATFIQLCNKRNIPLIFLHNVTGFLVGKDFESQGIIKKGSQLINAVSNSTVPHITFIVGASYGAGTYAMSGKAFNNRFTFLWPTAKIAVMGPEQMAGVMSIVRKAKALRDGKDFDEKADDELKKMVIGYLEKLSRGLVASSMVT
;
A
#
# COMPACT_ATOMS: atom_id res chain seq x y z
N ASP A 1 -19.27 9.48 -29.00
CA ASP A 1 -18.73 8.79 -27.81
C ASP A 1 -17.46 9.46 -27.34
N VAL A 2 -17.58 10.15 -26.21
CA VAL A 2 -16.46 10.92 -25.61
C VAL A 2 -15.42 10.00 -24.95
N TYR A 3 -15.79 8.75 -24.67
CA TYR A 3 -14.93 7.80 -23.96
C TYR A 3 -14.20 6.87 -24.93
N LYS A 4 -12.88 6.94 -24.92
CA LYS A 4 -12.08 5.98 -25.69
C LYS A 4 -12.13 4.64 -24.97
N ARG A 5 -12.58 3.59 -25.67
CA ARG A 5 -12.54 2.22 -25.16
C ARG A 5 -11.13 1.89 -24.66
N GLN A 6 -11.05 1.22 -23.50
CA GLN A 6 -9.80 0.62 -23.04
C GLN A 6 -9.31 -0.40 -24.07
N ILE A 7 -7.98 -0.51 -24.20
CA ILE A 7 -7.35 -1.53 -25.06
C ILE A 7 -7.47 -2.91 -24.38
N TYR A 8 -7.40 -2.92 -23.04
CA TYR A 8 -7.49 -4.13 -22.22
C TYR A 8 -8.90 -4.29 -21.64
N ASN A 9 -9.33 -5.55 -21.48
CA ASN A 9 -10.63 -5.84 -20.89
C ASN A 9 -10.61 -5.56 -19.38
N SER A 10 -11.55 -4.75 -18.90
CA SER A 10 -11.69 -4.43 -17.47
C SER A 10 -12.05 -5.65 -16.61
N GLU A 11 -12.68 -6.69 -17.17
CA GLU A 11 -12.98 -7.93 -16.45
C GLU A 11 -11.72 -8.68 -16.00
N GLU A 12 -10.59 -8.48 -16.67
CA GLU A 12 -9.29 -9.04 -16.28
C GLU A 12 -8.82 -8.54 -14.91
N LEU A 13 -9.35 -7.41 -14.42
CA LEU A 13 -9.08 -6.92 -13.07
C LEU A 13 -9.40 -7.95 -11.98
N LEU A 14 -10.37 -8.83 -12.22
CA LEU A 14 -10.78 -9.87 -11.27
C LEU A 14 -9.69 -10.93 -11.01
N GLY A 15 -8.72 -11.07 -11.92
CA GLY A 15 -7.65 -12.08 -11.83
C GLY A 15 -6.24 -11.53 -11.72
N ILE A 16 -6.05 -10.20 -11.77
CA ILE A 16 -4.70 -9.59 -11.81
C ILE A 16 -3.98 -9.71 -10.47
N ILE A 17 -4.68 -9.49 -9.36
CA ILE A 17 -4.09 -9.59 -8.02
C ILE A 17 -4.29 -11.01 -7.50
N SER A 18 -3.19 -11.71 -7.27
CA SER A 18 -3.18 -13.00 -6.61
C SER A 18 -3.53 -12.87 -5.12
N GLU A 19 -4.16 -13.90 -4.55
CA GLU A 19 -4.28 -14.04 -3.09
C GLU A 19 -2.91 -14.18 -2.40
N ASP A 20 -1.93 -14.70 -3.12
CA ASP A 20 -0.54 -14.73 -2.67
C ASP A 20 0.13 -13.38 -2.97
N LEU A 21 0.28 -12.56 -1.93
CA LEU A 21 0.95 -11.25 -2.01
C LEU A 21 2.45 -11.33 -2.32
N LYS A 22 3.04 -12.52 -2.36
CA LYS A 22 4.42 -12.75 -2.83
C LYS A 22 4.52 -12.70 -4.35
N SER A 23 3.40 -12.89 -5.05
CA SER A 23 3.33 -12.71 -6.50
C SER A 23 3.40 -11.22 -6.83
N ALA A 24 4.47 -10.82 -7.50
CA ALA A 24 4.63 -9.44 -7.94
C ALA A 24 3.60 -9.10 -9.01
N VAL A 25 2.84 -8.04 -8.77
CA VAL A 25 1.92 -7.47 -9.75
C VAL A 25 2.36 -6.04 -10.02
N ASP A 26 2.51 -5.69 -11.29
CA ASP A 26 2.75 -4.30 -11.67
C ASP A 26 1.43 -3.52 -11.61
N ILE A 27 1.39 -2.50 -10.80
CA ILE A 27 0.20 -1.66 -10.62
C ILE A 27 -0.24 -0.99 -11.92
N ARG A 28 0.67 -0.83 -12.88
CA ARG A 28 0.38 -0.30 -14.23
C ARG A 28 -0.61 -1.16 -14.99
N GLU A 29 -0.61 -2.48 -14.74
CA GLU A 29 -1.57 -3.41 -15.32
C GLU A 29 -3.01 -3.11 -14.86
N ILE A 30 -3.17 -2.72 -13.60
CA ILE A 30 -4.46 -2.29 -13.07
C ILE A 30 -4.85 -0.96 -13.71
N ILE A 31 -3.94 0.01 -13.75
CA ILE A 31 -4.19 1.34 -14.31
C ILE A 31 -4.63 1.24 -15.76
N ALA A 32 -3.97 0.42 -16.57
CA ALA A 32 -4.28 0.25 -18.00
C ALA A 32 -5.71 -0.27 -18.25
N ARG A 33 -6.32 -0.98 -17.28
CA ARG A 33 -7.63 -1.60 -17.46
C ARG A 33 -8.81 -0.73 -17.03
N PHE A 34 -8.58 0.38 -16.34
CA PHE A 34 -9.65 1.33 -16.01
C PHE A 34 -9.45 2.73 -16.60
N SER A 35 -8.25 3.02 -17.12
CA SER A 35 -7.93 4.31 -17.74
C SER A 35 -8.51 4.42 -19.15
N ASP A 36 -8.99 5.60 -19.53
CA ASP A 36 -9.52 5.89 -20.85
C ASP A 36 -8.47 5.65 -21.93
N GLY A 37 -8.78 4.75 -22.87
CA GLY A 37 -7.86 4.33 -23.94
C GLY A 37 -6.58 3.67 -23.40
N SER A 38 -6.59 3.16 -22.18
CA SER A 38 -5.43 2.57 -21.50
C SER A 38 -4.20 3.49 -21.48
N LYS A 39 -4.42 4.81 -21.48
CA LYS A 39 -3.36 5.82 -21.50
C LYS A 39 -2.98 6.23 -20.10
N PHE A 40 -1.67 6.24 -19.85
CA PHE A 40 -1.11 6.66 -18.56
C PHE A 40 0.18 7.43 -18.80
N GLU A 41 0.23 8.66 -18.34
CA GLU A 41 1.43 9.52 -18.40
C GLU A 41 2.18 9.43 -17.08
N GLU A 42 3.18 8.58 -17.04
CA GLU A 42 3.92 8.33 -15.80
C GLU A 42 4.88 9.47 -15.46
N PHE A 43 4.80 9.92 -14.23
CA PHE A 43 5.68 10.93 -13.64
C PHE A 43 6.96 10.30 -13.11
N LYS A 44 8.11 10.71 -13.61
CA LYS A 44 9.46 10.25 -13.20
C LYS A 44 9.57 8.72 -13.11
N PRO A 45 9.36 7.96 -14.20
CA PRO A 45 9.33 6.49 -14.15
C PRO A 45 10.64 5.87 -13.67
N LEU A 46 11.78 6.51 -13.91
CA LEU A 46 13.11 6.02 -13.50
C LEU A 46 13.50 6.39 -12.06
N TYR A 47 12.74 7.26 -11.39
CA TYR A 47 13.01 7.68 -10.01
C TYR A 47 11.97 7.09 -9.06
N GLY A 48 12.42 6.42 -7.98
CA GLY A 48 11.55 5.77 -7.02
C GLY A 48 10.58 4.76 -7.68
N PRO A 49 11.06 3.73 -8.38
CA PRO A 49 10.26 2.88 -9.27
C PRO A 49 9.21 2.03 -8.52
N THR A 50 9.35 1.85 -7.21
CA THR A 50 8.36 1.16 -6.38
C THR A 50 7.11 2.00 -6.07
N MET A 51 7.12 3.27 -6.48
CA MET A 51 5.97 4.16 -6.42
C MET A 51 5.63 4.63 -7.84
N VAL A 52 4.54 4.14 -8.38
CA VAL A 52 4.02 4.57 -9.68
C VAL A 52 3.15 5.81 -9.46
N CYS A 53 3.50 6.92 -10.10
CA CYS A 53 2.73 8.16 -10.07
C CYS A 53 2.50 8.61 -11.52
N GLY A 54 1.33 9.12 -11.84
CA GLY A 54 1.08 9.63 -13.19
C GLY A 54 -0.35 10.11 -13.37
N TRP A 55 -0.60 10.67 -14.53
CA TRP A 55 -1.91 11.22 -14.90
C TRP A 55 -2.60 10.34 -15.94
N THR A 56 -3.90 10.27 -15.82
CA THR A 56 -4.77 9.65 -16.80
C THR A 56 -6.15 10.31 -16.81
N SER A 57 -7.03 9.84 -17.68
CA SER A 57 -8.46 10.15 -17.62
C SER A 57 -9.27 8.90 -17.30
N VAL A 58 -10.32 9.06 -16.51
CA VAL A 58 -11.30 8.02 -16.20
C VAL A 58 -12.69 8.58 -16.49
N HIS A 59 -13.40 8.01 -17.44
CA HIS A 59 -14.68 8.53 -17.95
C HIS A 59 -14.61 10.01 -18.35
N GLY A 60 -13.50 10.44 -18.94
CA GLY A 60 -13.27 11.80 -19.37
C GLY A 60 -12.79 12.76 -18.27
N TYR A 61 -12.76 12.34 -17.01
CA TYR A 61 -12.24 13.14 -15.89
C TYR A 61 -10.74 12.92 -15.71
N GLN A 62 -9.99 14.01 -15.66
CA GLN A 62 -8.55 13.96 -15.39
C GLN A 62 -8.29 13.61 -13.93
N VAL A 63 -7.43 12.61 -13.69
CA VAL A 63 -7.06 12.14 -12.36
C VAL A 63 -5.56 11.89 -12.26
N GLY A 64 -5.01 12.11 -11.06
CA GLY A 64 -3.68 11.66 -10.70
C GLY A 64 -3.76 10.31 -9.99
N ILE A 65 -2.87 9.41 -10.33
CA ILE A 65 -2.81 8.07 -9.72
C ILE A 65 -1.50 7.89 -8.99
N LEU A 66 -1.58 7.32 -7.79
CA LEU A 66 -0.45 6.80 -7.02
C LEU A 66 -0.69 5.32 -6.72
N GLY A 67 0.28 4.47 -7.04
CA GLY A 67 0.19 3.04 -6.77
C GLY A 67 1.52 2.44 -6.35
N ASN A 68 1.48 1.39 -5.55
CA ASN A 68 2.67 0.74 -5.02
C ASN A 68 3.05 -0.50 -5.83
N ASN A 69 4.30 -0.56 -6.27
CA ASN A 69 4.96 -1.75 -6.82
C ASN A 69 5.97 -2.36 -5.82
N GLY A 70 5.74 -2.14 -4.52
CA GLY A 70 6.60 -2.64 -3.47
C GLY A 70 6.64 -1.71 -2.24
N PRO A 71 7.63 -1.89 -1.36
CA PRO A 71 7.83 -1.06 -0.18
C PRO A 71 8.12 0.40 -0.55
N ILE A 72 7.87 1.29 0.40
CA ILE A 72 8.17 2.72 0.23
C ILE A 72 9.63 2.99 0.60
N TYR A 73 10.41 3.32 -0.41
CA TYR A 73 11.79 3.80 -0.31
C TYR A 73 11.84 5.32 -0.11
N PRO A 74 12.97 5.90 0.31
CA PRO A 74 13.12 7.35 0.44
C PRO A 74 12.77 8.11 -0.84
N GLU A 75 13.24 7.64 -1.99
CA GLU A 75 12.97 8.25 -3.30
C GLU A 75 11.50 8.10 -3.70
N SER A 76 10.89 6.98 -3.36
CA SER A 76 9.47 6.72 -3.62
C SER A 76 8.58 7.67 -2.84
N ALA A 77 8.91 7.93 -1.57
CA ALA A 77 8.20 8.88 -0.73
C ALA A 77 8.33 10.32 -1.26
N GLU A 78 9.52 10.73 -1.66
CA GLU A 78 9.79 12.07 -2.22
C GLU A 78 9.06 12.29 -3.55
N LYS A 79 9.08 11.28 -4.45
CA LYS A 79 8.33 11.28 -5.72
C LYS A 79 6.84 11.48 -5.47
N ALA A 80 6.26 10.68 -4.58
CA ALA A 80 4.84 10.73 -4.25
C ALA A 80 4.45 12.08 -3.64
N ALA A 81 5.22 12.59 -2.68
CA ALA A 81 4.96 13.90 -2.07
C ALA A 81 4.95 15.03 -3.12
N THR A 82 5.95 15.03 -4.01
CA THR A 82 6.03 16.01 -5.11
C THR A 82 4.82 15.88 -6.04
N PHE A 83 4.45 14.67 -6.41
CA PHE A 83 3.33 14.41 -7.32
C PHE A 83 1.99 14.88 -6.73
N ILE A 84 1.73 14.59 -5.44
CA ILE A 84 0.52 15.06 -4.74
C ILE A 84 0.44 16.59 -4.76
N GLN A 85 1.56 17.28 -4.48
CA GLN A 85 1.60 18.75 -4.53
C GLN A 85 1.33 19.30 -5.92
N LEU A 86 1.82 18.65 -6.98
CA LEU A 86 1.52 19.03 -8.37
C LEU A 86 0.03 18.88 -8.70
N CYS A 87 -0.58 17.78 -8.28
CA CYS A 87 -2.01 17.54 -8.48
C CYS A 87 -2.86 18.58 -7.71
N ASN A 88 -2.47 18.91 -6.46
CA ASN A 88 -3.14 19.95 -5.70
C ASN A 88 -3.10 21.33 -6.41
N LYS A 89 -1.93 21.73 -6.93
CA LYS A 89 -1.80 22.99 -7.67
C LYS A 89 -2.68 23.09 -8.93
N ARG A 90 -3.02 21.92 -9.50
CA ARG A 90 -3.82 21.82 -10.73
C ARG A 90 -5.28 21.43 -10.47
N ASN A 91 -5.67 21.29 -9.20
CA ASN A 91 -7.00 20.81 -8.78
C ASN A 91 -7.37 19.46 -9.41
N ILE A 92 -6.40 18.56 -9.54
CA ILE A 92 -6.58 17.22 -10.09
C ILE A 92 -6.87 16.25 -8.94
N PRO A 93 -8.03 15.56 -8.92
CA PRO A 93 -8.35 14.52 -7.92
C PRO A 93 -7.33 13.39 -7.95
N LEU A 94 -7.16 12.72 -6.80
CA LEU A 94 -6.17 11.67 -6.62
C LEU A 94 -6.83 10.31 -6.38
N ILE A 95 -6.32 9.29 -7.06
CA ILE A 95 -6.65 7.88 -6.85
C ILE A 95 -5.41 7.19 -6.27
N PHE A 96 -5.59 6.52 -5.13
CA PHE A 96 -4.55 5.74 -4.47
C PHE A 96 -4.83 4.25 -4.63
N LEU A 97 -3.86 3.50 -5.12
CA LEU A 97 -3.91 2.05 -5.30
C LEU A 97 -2.94 1.40 -4.32
N HIS A 98 -3.47 0.86 -3.22
CA HIS A 98 -2.64 0.25 -2.19
C HIS A 98 -2.21 -1.16 -2.57
N ASN A 99 -0.93 -1.37 -2.67
CA ASN A 99 -0.24 -2.66 -2.61
C ASN A 99 1.08 -2.44 -1.86
N VAL A 100 0.97 -2.00 -0.60
CA VAL A 100 2.09 -1.54 0.21
C VAL A 100 2.29 -2.42 1.43
N THR A 101 3.50 -2.97 1.57
CA THR A 101 3.90 -3.77 2.73
C THR A 101 4.49 -2.93 3.86
N GLY A 102 4.73 -1.64 3.62
CA GLY A 102 5.24 -0.67 4.60
C GLY A 102 6.36 0.20 4.04
N PHE A 103 6.88 1.05 4.91
CA PHE A 103 8.15 1.74 4.67
C PHE A 103 9.31 0.77 4.92
N LEU A 104 10.38 0.91 4.16
CA LEU A 104 11.62 0.23 4.50
C LEU A 104 12.20 0.81 5.78
N VAL A 105 12.68 -0.09 6.63
CA VAL A 105 13.29 0.21 7.92
C VAL A 105 14.72 -0.30 7.95
N GLY A 106 15.55 0.30 8.77
CA GLY A 106 16.93 -0.11 8.98
C GLY A 106 17.91 1.04 8.83
N LYS A 107 19.08 0.87 9.42
CA LYS A 107 20.10 1.91 9.55
C LYS A 107 20.48 2.57 8.21
N ASP A 108 20.55 1.78 7.14
CA ASP A 108 20.92 2.30 5.81
C ASP A 108 19.84 3.20 5.24
N PHE A 109 18.55 2.83 5.37
CA PHE A 109 17.42 3.65 4.90
C PHE A 109 17.18 4.86 5.79
N GLU A 110 17.44 4.75 7.08
CA GLU A 110 17.39 5.88 8.01
C GLU A 110 18.46 6.92 7.66
N SER A 111 19.69 6.48 7.34
CA SER A 111 20.77 7.36 6.87
C SER A 111 20.45 8.05 5.55
N GLN A 112 19.68 7.42 4.66
CA GLN A 112 19.19 7.99 3.40
C GLN A 112 17.96 8.91 3.59
N GLY A 113 17.50 9.08 4.83
CA GLY A 113 16.46 10.03 5.19
C GLY A 113 15.03 9.52 5.02
N ILE A 114 14.77 8.20 5.14
CA ILE A 114 13.41 7.63 5.01
C ILE A 114 12.43 8.29 5.99
N ILE A 115 12.84 8.63 7.21
CA ILE A 115 11.98 9.27 8.20
C ILE A 115 11.56 10.66 7.72
N LYS A 116 12.50 11.47 7.25
CA LYS A 116 12.22 12.83 6.74
C LYS A 116 11.37 12.79 5.48
N LYS A 117 11.73 11.96 4.50
CA LYS A 117 11.01 11.86 3.23
C LYS A 117 9.64 11.21 3.42
N GLY A 118 9.53 10.22 4.32
CA GLY A 118 8.25 9.62 4.70
C GLY A 118 7.31 10.62 5.39
N SER A 119 7.83 11.46 6.29
CA SER A 119 7.03 12.52 6.91
C SER A 119 6.57 13.57 5.90
N GLN A 120 7.38 13.90 4.89
CA GLN A 120 6.98 14.78 3.80
C GLN A 120 5.82 14.20 2.98
N LEU A 121 5.84 12.90 2.70
CA LEU A 121 4.74 12.22 2.01
C LEU A 121 3.46 12.27 2.84
N ILE A 122 3.51 11.92 4.12
CA ILE A 122 2.35 11.97 5.02
C ILE A 122 1.83 13.40 5.13
N ASN A 123 2.72 14.38 5.21
CA ASN A 123 2.35 15.80 5.22
C ASN A 123 1.65 16.22 3.91
N ALA A 124 2.15 15.79 2.75
CA ALA A 124 1.52 16.07 1.46
C ALA A 124 0.12 15.47 1.36
N VAL A 125 -0.08 14.24 1.86
CA VAL A 125 -1.40 13.59 1.90
C VAL A 125 -2.35 14.33 2.84
N SER A 126 -1.92 14.62 4.07
CA SER A 126 -2.77 15.23 5.11
C SER A 126 -3.19 16.68 4.79
N ASN A 127 -2.36 17.42 4.06
CA ASN A 127 -2.65 18.80 3.64
C ASN A 127 -3.22 18.89 2.22
N SER A 128 -3.49 17.78 1.57
CA SER A 128 -4.08 17.77 0.24
C SER A 128 -5.53 18.28 0.28
N THR A 129 -5.85 19.18 -0.65
CA THR A 129 -7.17 19.82 -0.75
C THR A 129 -8.05 19.22 -1.84
N VAL A 130 -7.45 18.40 -2.72
CA VAL A 130 -8.20 17.70 -3.77
C VAL A 130 -8.86 16.42 -3.24
N PRO A 131 -9.97 15.96 -3.85
CA PRO A 131 -10.60 14.71 -3.45
C PRO A 131 -9.67 13.51 -3.60
N HIS A 132 -9.69 12.62 -2.61
CA HIS A 132 -8.97 11.36 -2.63
C HIS A 132 -9.94 10.19 -2.70
N ILE A 133 -9.65 9.23 -3.56
CA ILE A 133 -10.32 7.92 -3.62
C ILE A 133 -9.24 6.86 -3.44
N THR A 134 -9.47 5.92 -2.53
CA THR A 134 -8.50 4.88 -2.20
C THR A 134 -9.05 3.50 -2.54
N PHE A 135 -8.27 2.71 -3.26
CA PHE A 135 -8.51 1.30 -3.52
C PHE A 135 -7.42 0.47 -2.86
N ILE A 136 -7.79 -0.41 -1.95
CA ILE A 136 -6.88 -1.39 -1.38
C ILE A 136 -6.98 -2.63 -2.25
N VAL A 137 -6.00 -2.78 -3.14
CA VAL A 137 -6.00 -3.84 -4.17
C VAL A 137 -5.19 -5.07 -3.73
N GLY A 138 -4.22 -4.87 -2.85
CA GLY A 138 -3.36 -5.91 -2.28
C GLY A 138 -3.09 -5.66 -0.81
N ALA A 139 -1.82 -5.61 -0.41
CA ALA A 139 -1.45 -5.29 0.97
C ALA A 139 -1.65 -3.82 1.31
N SER A 140 -2.01 -3.55 2.57
CA SER A 140 -2.02 -2.21 3.15
C SER A 140 -1.60 -2.32 4.62
N TYR A 141 -0.30 -2.22 4.90
CA TYR A 141 0.26 -2.48 6.22
C TYR A 141 0.87 -1.24 6.87
N GLY A 142 0.61 -1.09 8.17
CA GLY A 142 1.26 -0.14 9.05
C GLY A 142 1.21 1.31 8.58
N ALA A 143 2.34 2.00 8.70
CA ALA A 143 2.49 3.40 8.28
C ALA A 143 2.32 3.60 6.77
N GLY A 144 2.47 2.57 5.95
CA GLY A 144 2.21 2.61 4.51
C GLY A 144 0.75 2.95 4.21
N THR A 145 -0.20 2.46 5.03
CA THR A 145 -1.62 2.81 4.91
C THR A 145 -1.86 4.32 5.04
N TYR A 146 -1.18 4.96 5.98
CA TYR A 146 -1.27 6.42 6.16
C TYR A 146 -0.64 7.18 4.99
N ALA A 147 0.54 6.75 4.55
CA ALA A 147 1.24 7.38 3.43
C ALA A 147 0.47 7.35 2.11
N MET A 148 -0.41 6.36 1.95
CA MET A 148 -1.23 6.15 0.76
C MET A 148 -2.69 6.64 0.92
N SER A 149 -2.94 7.63 1.76
CA SER A 149 -4.28 8.19 1.99
C SER A 149 -5.27 7.15 2.48
N GLY A 150 -4.93 6.44 3.56
CA GLY A 150 -5.85 5.55 4.25
C GLY A 150 -7.00 6.30 4.94
N LYS A 151 -7.96 5.56 5.49
CA LYS A 151 -9.19 6.08 6.10
C LYS A 151 -8.97 7.20 7.14
N ALA A 152 -7.82 7.22 7.82
CA ALA A 152 -7.49 8.25 8.82
C ALA A 152 -7.38 9.68 8.24
N PHE A 153 -7.15 9.82 6.92
CA PHE A 153 -7.03 11.11 6.25
C PHE A 153 -8.32 11.59 5.59
N ASN A 154 -9.47 11.04 6.00
CA ASN A 154 -10.79 11.50 5.59
C ASN A 154 -10.96 11.55 4.05
N ASN A 155 -10.43 10.54 3.37
CA ASN A 155 -10.63 10.37 1.93
C ASN A 155 -12.14 10.20 1.61
N ARG A 156 -12.55 10.55 0.39
CA ARG A 156 -13.96 10.51 -0.02
C ARG A 156 -14.53 9.10 0.03
N PHE A 157 -13.76 8.12 -0.51
CA PHE A 157 -14.14 6.73 -0.55
C PHE A 157 -12.91 5.84 -0.36
N THR A 158 -13.11 4.74 0.35
CA THR A 158 -12.14 3.65 0.44
C THR A 158 -12.83 2.36 0.00
N PHE A 159 -12.31 1.75 -1.04
CA PHE A 159 -12.79 0.47 -1.57
C PHE A 159 -11.77 -0.63 -1.30
N LEU A 160 -12.24 -1.80 -0.95
CA LEU A 160 -11.42 -2.97 -0.70
C LEU A 160 -11.71 -4.03 -1.74
N TRP A 161 -10.66 -4.55 -2.37
CA TRP A 161 -10.78 -5.73 -3.20
C TRP A 161 -10.92 -6.99 -2.33
N PRO A 162 -11.53 -8.08 -2.83
CA PRO A 162 -11.65 -9.34 -2.08
C PRO A 162 -10.29 -9.90 -1.63
N THR A 163 -9.25 -9.65 -2.41
CA THR A 163 -7.85 -10.05 -2.13
C THR A 163 -7.12 -9.11 -1.18
N ALA A 164 -7.72 -7.96 -0.82
CA ALA A 164 -7.08 -6.95 0.03
C ALA A 164 -6.75 -7.51 1.41
N LYS A 165 -5.57 -7.16 1.92
CA LYS A 165 -5.12 -7.49 3.28
C LYS A 165 -4.72 -6.22 4.01
N ILE A 166 -5.34 -6.00 5.16
CA ILE A 166 -5.10 -4.81 6.00
C ILE A 166 -4.61 -5.29 7.37
N ALA A 167 -3.48 -4.78 7.82
CA ALA A 167 -2.95 -5.07 9.15
C ALA A 167 -2.00 -3.96 9.62
N VAL A 168 -1.75 -3.94 10.92
CA VAL A 168 -0.70 -3.07 11.49
C VAL A 168 0.69 -3.53 11.04
N MET A 169 0.86 -4.85 10.86
CA MET A 169 2.11 -5.48 10.43
C MET A 169 1.79 -6.77 9.69
N GLY A 170 2.62 -7.17 8.75
CA GLY A 170 2.48 -8.46 8.07
C GLY A 170 2.48 -9.63 9.07
N PRO A 171 1.71 -10.70 8.83
CA PRO A 171 1.58 -11.82 9.78
C PRO A 171 2.91 -12.47 10.15
N GLU A 172 3.79 -12.69 9.17
CA GLU A 172 5.12 -13.29 9.38
C GLU A 172 6.02 -12.39 10.24
N GLN A 173 6.00 -11.07 9.98
CA GLN A 173 6.76 -10.09 10.74
C GLN A 173 6.26 -10.00 12.18
N MET A 174 4.95 -10.00 12.38
CA MET A 174 4.35 -9.98 13.72
C MET A 174 4.75 -11.23 14.52
N ALA A 175 4.63 -12.41 13.93
CA ALA A 175 5.04 -13.65 14.57
C ALA A 175 6.53 -13.65 14.91
N GLY A 176 7.39 -13.11 14.03
CA GLY A 176 8.81 -12.93 14.27
C GLY A 176 9.12 -12.02 15.45
N VAL A 177 8.48 -10.85 15.53
CA VAL A 177 8.63 -9.91 16.67
C VAL A 177 8.19 -10.56 17.98
N MET A 178 7.04 -11.26 18.00
CA MET A 178 6.57 -11.97 19.19
C MET A 178 7.59 -13.03 19.66
N SER A 179 8.20 -13.77 18.74
CA SER A 179 9.24 -14.74 19.06
C SER A 179 10.47 -14.10 19.68
N ILE A 180 10.97 -12.98 19.13
CA ILE A 180 12.10 -12.22 19.67
C ILE A 180 11.81 -11.78 21.10
N VAL A 181 10.62 -11.22 21.34
CA VAL A 181 10.21 -10.75 22.67
C VAL A 181 10.14 -11.91 23.68
N ARG A 182 9.59 -13.05 23.27
CA ARG A 182 9.51 -14.26 24.12
C ARG A 182 10.90 -14.81 24.45
N LYS A 183 11.80 -14.87 23.46
CA LYS A 183 13.19 -15.31 23.64
C LYS A 183 13.94 -14.40 24.62
N ALA A 184 13.81 -13.08 24.45
CA ALA A 184 14.40 -12.11 25.35
C ALA A 184 13.83 -12.21 26.78
N LYS A 185 12.54 -12.49 26.91
CA LYS A 185 11.90 -12.71 28.22
C LYS A 185 12.41 -13.99 28.89
N ALA A 186 12.49 -15.11 28.19
CA ALA A 186 13.01 -16.37 28.72
C ALA A 186 14.44 -16.20 29.23
N LEU A 187 15.30 -15.54 28.45
CA LEU A 187 16.67 -15.23 28.82
C LEU A 187 16.74 -14.38 30.11
N ARG A 188 15.92 -13.35 30.23
CA ARG A 188 15.85 -12.49 31.40
C ARG A 188 15.36 -13.23 32.65
N ASP A 189 14.39 -14.14 32.46
CA ASP A 189 13.79 -14.92 33.58
C ASP A 189 14.62 -16.18 33.91
N GLY A 190 15.79 -16.42 33.29
CA GLY A 190 16.66 -17.56 33.47
C GLY A 190 16.03 -18.90 33.12
N LYS A 191 15.10 -18.91 32.17
CA LYS A 191 14.38 -20.08 31.69
C LYS A 191 14.88 -20.54 30.32
N ASP A 192 14.87 -21.84 30.09
CA ASP A 192 15.14 -22.38 28.76
C ASP A 192 14.05 -21.95 27.78
N PHE A 193 14.46 -21.61 26.57
CA PHE A 193 13.56 -21.25 25.49
C PHE A 193 13.21 -22.49 24.64
N ASP A 194 11.94 -22.86 24.65
CA ASP A 194 11.43 -23.97 23.86
C ASP A 194 11.18 -23.51 22.40
N GLU A 195 12.12 -23.85 21.52
CA GLU A 195 12.05 -23.49 20.09
C GLU A 195 10.88 -24.18 19.36
N LYS A 196 10.52 -25.42 19.75
CA LYS A 196 9.41 -26.13 19.13
C LYS A 196 8.06 -25.50 19.46
N ALA A 197 7.84 -25.21 20.73
CA ALA A 197 6.63 -24.50 21.16
C ALA A 197 6.54 -23.09 20.55
N ASP A 198 7.67 -22.43 20.31
CA ASP A 198 7.71 -21.13 19.66
C ASP A 198 7.33 -21.22 18.17
N ASP A 199 7.82 -22.22 17.45
CA ASP A 199 7.48 -22.41 16.04
C ASP A 199 6.02 -22.81 15.83
N GLU A 200 5.45 -23.62 16.73
CA GLU A 200 4.01 -23.92 16.70
C GLU A 200 3.17 -22.66 16.93
N LEU A 201 3.55 -21.82 17.90
CA LEU A 201 2.86 -20.58 18.15
C LEU A 201 2.99 -19.60 16.98
N LYS A 202 4.17 -19.49 16.34
CA LYS A 202 4.34 -18.67 15.13
C LYS A 202 3.34 -19.08 14.04
N LYS A 203 3.23 -20.38 13.75
CA LYS A 203 2.28 -20.90 12.75
C LYS A 203 0.83 -20.56 13.11
N MET A 204 0.47 -20.72 14.39
CA MET A 204 -0.87 -20.37 14.86
C MET A 204 -1.16 -18.87 14.71
N VAL A 205 -0.23 -18.00 15.11
CA VAL A 205 -0.35 -16.55 15.01
C VAL A 205 -0.46 -16.11 13.57
N ILE A 206 0.38 -16.65 12.67
CA ILE A 206 0.31 -16.33 11.23
C ILE A 206 -1.07 -16.70 10.69
N GLY A 207 -1.55 -17.91 10.91
CA GLY A 207 -2.85 -18.36 10.40
C GLY A 207 -4.03 -17.54 10.96
N TYR A 208 -3.96 -17.12 12.21
CA TYR A 208 -4.97 -16.25 12.81
C TYR A 208 -4.96 -14.85 12.19
N LEU A 209 -3.78 -14.24 12.07
CA LEU A 209 -3.63 -12.89 11.50
C LEU A 209 -3.96 -12.85 10.01
N GLU A 210 -3.66 -13.90 9.26
CA GLU A 210 -4.07 -14.01 7.85
C GLU A 210 -5.59 -13.98 7.69
N LYS A 211 -6.32 -14.66 8.57
CA LYS A 211 -7.79 -14.62 8.57
C LYS A 211 -8.32 -13.23 8.91
N LEU A 212 -7.76 -12.58 9.93
CA LEU A 212 -8.19 -11.24 10.36
C LEU A 212 -7.85 -10.15 9.35
N SER A 213 -6.74 -10.26 8.63
CA SER A 213 -6.29 -9.25 7.68
C SER A 213 -7.09 -9.21 6.38
N ARG A 214 -7.89 -10.24 6.08
CA ARG A 214 -8.70 -10.28 4.85
C ARG A 214 -9.67 -9.10 4.79
N GLY A 215 -9.75 -8.44 3.65
CA GLY A 215 -10.55 -7.23 3.45
C GLY A 215 -12.01 -7.37 3.85
N LEU A 216 -12.64 -8.53 3.62
CA LEU A 216 -14.01 -8.81 4.02
C LEU A 216 -14.19 -8.80 5.55
N VAL A 217 -13.23 -9.38 6.30
CA VAL A 217 -13.25 -9.39 7.77
C VAL A 217 -12.96 -8.00 8.32
N ALA A 218 -11.94 -7.31 7.78
CA ALA A 218 -11.61 -5.96 8.18
C ALA A 218 -12.77 -4.97 7.93
N SER A 219 -13.52 -5.14 6.85
CA SER A 219 -14.71 -4.35 6.54
C SER A 219 -15.82 -4.53 7.58
N SER A 220 -16.03 -5.76 8.07
CA SER A 220 -17.06 -6.05 9.08
C SER A 220 -16.73 -5.51 10.49
N MET A 221 -15.46 -5.18 10.77
CA MET A 221 -15.02 -4.63 12.07
C MET A 221 -15.09 -3.09 12.12
N VAL A 222 -15.40 -2.43 11.02
CA VAL A 222 -15.37 -0.96 10.88
C VAL A 222 -16.78 -0.36 10.86
N THR A 223 -17.80 -1.18 10.94
CA THR A 223 -19.19 -0.78 11.18
C THR A 223 -19.45 -0.76 12.67
#